data_e8a4ae31956a6d7d02b9946cd772a03c
#
_entry.id   e8a4ae31956a6d7d02b9946cd772a03c
#
_cell.length_a   1.000
_cell.length_b   1.000
_cell.length_c   1.000
_cell.angle_alpha   90.00
_cell.angle_beta   90.00
_cell.angle_gamma   90.00
#
_symmetry.space_group_name_H-M   'P 1'
#
loop_
_entity.id
_entity.type
_entity.pdbx_description
1 polymer ?
#
loop_
_entity_poly.entity_id
_entity_poly.type
_entity_poly.pdbx_seq_one_letter_code
_entity_poly.pdbx_strand_id
1 'polypeptide(L)'
;RDDVESRGLGDVYKRQAVDYYINDEEIRRLVDFIISPELLRIGDKYLLLELHAELIRKDWFMTLLDVKDYIQKKEQAYADYEDRMAWAKKMVVNIAKAGYFSSDRTIAEYNRDIWHL
;
A
#
# COMPACT_ATOMS: atom_id res chain seq x y z
N ARG A 1 -15.63 24.47 10.75
CA ARG A 1 -15.66 24.31 9.27
C ARG A 1 -14.89 23.07 8.82
N ASP A 2 -13.75 22.75 9.45
CA ASP A 2 -12.90 21.59 9.11
C ASP A 2 -13.56 20.23 9.41
N ASP A 3 -14.47 20.20 10.38
CA ASP A 3 -15.12 18.95 10.84
C ASP A 3 -16.19 18.41 9.87
N VAL A 4 -16.77 19.27 9.04
CA VAL A 4 -17.77 18.88 8.03
C VAL A 4 -17.08 18.38 6.74
N GLU A 5 -15.97 19.00 6.35
CA GLU A 5 -15.17 18.58 5.19
C GLU A 5 -14.49 17.21 5.46
N SER A 6 -13.97 16.99 6.67
CA SER A 6 -13.37 15.71 7.04
C SER A 6 -14.41 14.58 7.12
N ARG A 7 -15.65 14.86 7.53
CA ARG A 7 -16.74 13.89 7.49
C ARG A 7 -17.16 13.54 6.07
N GLY A 8 -17.21 14.51 5.16
CA GLY A 8 -17.53 14.28 3.75
C GLY A 8 -16.50 13.41 3.04
N LEU A 9 -15.22 13.65 3.28
CA LEU A 9 -14.12 12.81 2.78
C LEU A 9 -14.19 11.39 3.36
N GLY A 10 -14.45 11.24 4.67
CA GLY A 10 -14.61 9.95 5.30
C GLY A 10 -15.74 9.10 4.70
N ASP A 11 -16.82 9.72 4.27
CA ASP A 11 -17.96 9.03 3.62
C ASP A 11 -17.65 8.61 2.18
N VAL A 12 -16.83 9.38 1.46
CA VAL A 12 -16.34 9.00 0.13
C VAL A 12 -15.43 7.76 0.21
N TYR A 13 -14.49 7.71 1.15
CA TYR A 13 -13.61 6.56 1.35
C TYR A 13 -14.37 5.29 1.76
N LYS A 14 -15.39 5.42 2.61
CA LYS A 14 -16.26 4.30 3.00
C LYS A 14 -16.97 3.69 1.80
N ARG A 15 -17.55 4.52 0.94
CA ARG A 15 -18.24 4.04 -0.27
C ARG A 15 -17.29 3.33 -1.22
N GLN A 16 -16.10 3.90 -1.43
CA GLN A 16 -15.13 3.31 -2.34
C GLN A 16 -14.66 1.93 -1.88
N ALA A 17 -14.31 1.75 -0.60
CA ALA A 17 -13.86 0.46 -0.09
C ALA A 17 -14.91 -0.64 -0.25
N VAL A 18 -16.15 -0.38 0.13
CA VAL A 18 -17.27 -1.33 -0.01
C VAL A 18 -17.53 -1.64 -1.49
N ASP A 19 -17.52 -0.63 -2.36
CA ASP A 19 -17.77 -0.80 -3.79
C ASP A 19 -16.70 -1.69 -4.44
N TYR A 20 -15.41 -1.50 -4.12
CA TYR A 20 -14.34 -2.36 -4.60
C TYR A 20 -14.49 -3.80 -4.10
N TYR A 21 -14.79 -3.99 -2.83
CA TYR A 21 -15.00 -5.31 -2.26
C TYR A 21 -16.18 -6.05 -2.92
N ILE A 22 -17.29 -5.36 -3.18
CA ILE A 22 -18.49 -5.97 -3.76
C ILE A 22 -18.30 -6.26 -5.26
N ASN A 23 -17.75 -5.31 -6.00
CA ASN A 23 -17.76 -5.35 -7.46
C ASN A 23 -16.50 -5.97 -8.07
N ASP A 24 -15.42 -6.12 -7.32
CA ASP A 24 -14.16 -6.68 -7.80
C ASP A 24 -13.86 -8.01 -7.12
N GLU A 25 -13.98 -9.09 -7.89
CA GLU A 25 -13.79 -10.45 -7.38
C GLU A 25 -12.35 -10.71 -6.90
N GLU A 26 -11.35 -10.14 -7.56
CA GLU A 26 -9.95 -10.32 -7.17
C GLU A 26 -9.67 -9.63 -5.84
N ILE A 27 -10.13 -8.38 -5.68
CA ILE A 27 -10.03 -7.64 -4.42
C ILE A 27 -10.77 -8.37 -3.30
N ARG A 28 -11.99 -8.83 -3.55
CA ARG A 28 -12.77 -9.58 -2.58
C ARG A 28 -12.04 -10.84 -2.13
N ARG A 29 -11.50 -11.63 -3.05
CA ARG A 29 -10.74 -12.85 -2.72
C ARG A 29 -9.51 -12.55 -1.87
N LEU A 30 -8.79 -11.47 -2.16
CA LEU A 30 -7.63 -11.06 -1.36
C LEU A 30 -8.03 -10.62 0.05
N VAL A 31 -9.09 -9.81 0.16
CA VAL A 31 -9.59 -9.36 1.47
C VAL A 31 -10.14 -10.54 2.28
N ASP A 32 -10.91 -11.42 1.66
CA ASP A 32 -11.47 -12.60 2.34
C ASP A 32 -10.40 -13.64 2.74
N PHE A 33 -9.25 -13.63 2.08
CA PHE A 33 -8.12 -14.46 2.50
C PHE A 33 -7.65 -14.15 3.94
N ILE A 34 -7.82 -12.91 4.40
CA ILE A 34 -7.49 -12.49 5.78
C ILE A 34 -8.25 -13.32 6.82
N ILE A 35 -9.49 -13.71 6.49
CA ILE A 35 -10.34 -14.54 7.35
C ILE A 35 -10.45 -15.99 6.87
N SER A 36 -9.52 -16.43 6.04
CA SER A 36 -9.46 -17.83 5.60
C SER A 36 -9.17 -18.77 6.76
N PRO A 37 -9.61 -20.04 6.68
CA PRO A 37 -9.30 -21.04 7.70
C PRO A 37 -7.80 -21.17 7.98
N GLU A 38 -6.97 -20.99 6.96
CA GLU A 38 -5.51 -21.04 7.05
C GLU A 38 -4.96 -19.94 7.97
N LEU A 39 -5.35 -18.71 7.74
CA LEU A 39 -4.89 -17.57 8.55
C LEU A 39 -5.52 -17.56 9.94
N LEU A 40 -6.80 -17.90 10.07
CA LEU A 40 -7.48 -17.97 11.37
C LEU A 40 -6.90 -19.06 12.29
N ARG A 41 -6.24 -20.06 11.72
CA ARG A 41 -5.58 -21.13 12.50
C ARG A 41 -4.25 -20.69 13.10
N ILE A 42 -3.51 -19.83 12.45
CA ILE A 42 -2.15 -19.42 12.83
C ILE A 42 -2.07 -18.04 13.44
N GLY A 43 -3.05 -17.17 13.15
CA GLY A 43 -3.10 -15.80 13.63
C GLY A 43 -4.11 -15.59 14.77
N ASP A 44 -4.14 -14.37 15.30
CA ASP A 44 -5.17 -13.96 16.25
C ASP A 44 -6.50 -13.76 15.52
N LYS A 45 -7.47 -14.61 15.83
CA LYS A 45 -8.77 -14.61 15.17
C LYS A 45 -9.50 -13.29 15.28
N TYR A 46 -9.46 -12.65 16.43
CA TYR A 46 -10.20 -11.41 16.66
C TYR A 46 -9.58 -10.26 15.90
N LEU A 47 -8.26 -10.15 15.90
CA LEU A 47 -7.54 -9.12 15.16
C LEU A 47 -7.69 -9.29 13.64
N LEU A 48 -7.68 -10.52 13.13
CA LEU A 48 -7.90 -10.78 11.70
C LEU A 48 -9.32 -10.42 11.26
N LEU A 49 -10.32 -10.73 12.06
CA LEU A 49 -11.71 -10.34 11.79
C LEU A 49 -11.90 -8.82 11.85
N GLU A 50 -11.25 -8.16 12.80
CA GLU A 50 -11.27 -6.70 12.91
C GLU A 50 -10.60 -6.03 11.70
N LEU A 51 -9.43 -6.52 11.29
CA LEU A 51 -8.72 -6.03 10.09
C LEU A 51 -9.57 -6.19 8.83
N HIS A 52 -10.18 -7.36 8.64
CA HIS A 52 -11.09 -7.61 7.51
C HIS A 52 -12.27 -6.62 7.50
N ALA A 53 -12.92 -6.44 8.64
CA ALA A 53 -14.04 -5.52 8.78
C ALA A 53 -13.63 -4.06 8.53
N GLU A 54 -12.46 -3.64 9.03
CA GLU A 54 -11.96 -2.27 8.81
C GLU A 54 -11.63 -1.99 7.34
N LEU A 55 -10.98 -2.92 6.64
CA LEU A 55 -10.68 -2.75 5.22
C LEU A 55 -11.94 -2.58 4.37
N ILE A 56 -13.00 -3.34 4.66
CA ILE A 56 -14.28 -3.23 3.96
C ILE A 56 -14.99 -1.94 4.35
N ARG A 57 -15.01 -1.60 5.64
CA ARG A 57 -15.73 -0.45 6.16
C ARG A 57 -15.08 0.87 5.75
N LYS A 58 -13.74 0.93 5.79
CA LYS A 58 -13.03 2.19 5.66
C LYS A 58 -11.56 1.98 5.31
N ASP A 59 -11.28 1.93 4.05
CA ASP A 59 -9.90 1.87 3.55
C ASP A 59 -9.25 3.27 3.61
N TRP A 60 -8.73 3.64 4.77
CA TRP A 60 -8.16 4.95 5.04
C TRP A 60 -7.02 5.36 4.09
N PHE A 61 -6.26 4.41 3.61
CA PHE A 61 -5.09 4.62 2.77
C PHE A 61 -5.33 4.26 1.31
N MET A 62 -6.59 3.99 0.93
CA MET A 62 -6.95 3.53 -0.41
C MET A 62 -6.18 2.29 -0.87
N THR A 63 -5.87 1.39 0.07
CA THR A 63 -5.11 0.17 -0.15
C THR A 63 -5.76 -0.75 -1.17
N LEU A 64 -7.10 -0.88 -1.12
CA LEU A 64 -7.85 -1.71 -2.06
C LEU A 64 -7.80 -1.16 -3.49
N LEU A 65 -7.70 0.15 -3.64
CA LEU A 65 -7.51 0.79 -4.95
C LEU A 65 -6.13 0.48 -5.52
N ASP A 66 -5.10 0.56 -4.68
CA ASP A 66 -3.71 0.39 -5.11
C ASP A 66 -3.29 -1.08 -5.28
N VAL A 67 -4.02 -2.03 -4.71
CA VAL A 67 -3.61 -3.45 -4.70
C VAL A 67 -3.47 -4.04 -6.10
N LYS A 68 -4.29 -3.63 -7.05
CA LYS A 68 -4.17 -4.09 -8.44
C LYS A 68 -2.91 -3.59 -9.13
N ASP A 69 -2.59 -2.33 -8.94
CA ASP A 69 -1.35 -1.74 -9.45
C ASP A 69 -0.12 -2.40 -8.81
N TYR A 70 -0.21 -2.70 -7.52
CA TYR A 70 0.83 -3.46 -6.82
C TYR A 70 1.02 -4.85 -7.43
N ILE A 71 -0.06 -5.60 -7.65
CA ILE A 71 0.01 -6.94 -8.27
C ILE A 71 0.64 -6.85 -9.66
N GLN A 72 0.21 -5.91 -10.48
CA GLN A 72 0.77 -5.70 -11.81
C GLN A 72 2.27 -5.38 -11.76
N LYS A 73 2.69 -4.50 -10.86
CA LYS A 73 4.11 -4.18 -10.68
C LYS A 73 4.93 -5.34 -10.14
N LYS A 74 4.35 -6.14 -9.26
CA LYS A 74 4.98 -7.38 -8.78
C LYS A 74 5.21 -8.38 -9.91
N GLU A 75 4.21 -8.62 -10.76
CA GLU A 75 4.34 -9.52 -11.92
C GLU A 75 5.38 -9.00 -12.91
N GLN A 76 5.41 -7.69 -13.16
CA GLN A 76 6.43 -7.03 -13.96
C GLN A 76 7.84 -7.26 -13.38
N ALA A 77 7.99 -7.12 -12.07
CA ALA A 77 9.27 -7.34 -11.40
C ALA A 77 9.75 -8.80 -11.53
N TYR A 78 8.83 -9.76 -11.44
CA TYR A 78 9.17 -11.18 -11.66
C TYR A 78 9.60 -11.45 -13.10
N ALA A 79 8.89 -10.90 -14.09
CA ALA A 79 9.27 -11.00 -15.49
C ALA A 79 10.65 -10.37 -15.76
N ASP A 80 10.90 -9.18 -15.22
CA ASP A 80 12.19 -8.49 -15.32
C ASP A 80 13.34 -9.28 -14.68
N TYR A 81 13.06 -10.03 -13.61
CA TYR A 81 14.04 -10.85 -12.89
C TYR A 81 14.55 -12.04 -13.71
N GLU A 82 13.78 -12.52 -14.69
CA GLU A 82 14.21 -13.61 -15.57
C GLU A 82 15.40 -13.18 -16.46
N ASP A 83 15.49 -11.91 -16.85
CA ASP A 83 16.69 -11.34 -17.46
C ASP A 83 17.70 -10.91 -16.38
N ARG A 84 18.52 -11.86 -15.94
CA ARG A 84 19.48 -11.66 -14.83
C ARG A 84 20.47 -10.55 -15.08
N MET A 85 20.89 -10.34 -16.35
CA MET A 85 21.84 -9.29 -16.69
C MET A 85 21.19 -7.90 -16.64
N ALA A 86 20.01 -7.76 -17.18
CA ALA A 86 19.25 -6.52 -17.09
C ALA A 86 18.90 -6.19 -15.63
N TRP A 87 18.51 -7.19 -14.84
CA TRP A 87 18.27 -7.03 -13.42
C TRP A 87 19.50 -6.56 -12.65
N ALA A 88 20.67 -7.19 -12.89
CA ALA A 88 21.92 -6.78 -12.26
C ALA A 88 22.29 -5.33 -12.58
N LYS A 89 22.07 -4.88 -13.83
CA LYS A 89 22.29 -3.47 -14.21
C LYS A 89 21.37 -2.52 -13.44
N LYS A 90 20.09 -2.87 -13.28
CA LYS A 90 19.14 -2.10 -12.45
C LYS A 90 19.59 -2.02 -11.00
N MET A 91 20.09 -3.15 -10.44
CA MET A 91 20.61 -3.19 -9.07
C MET A 91 21.79 -2.25 -8.89
N VAL A 92 22.78 -2.29 -9.78
CA VAL A 92 23.96 -1.41 -9.73
C VAL A 92 23.56 0.07 -9.77
N VAL A 93 22.65 0.44 -10.67
CA VAL A 93 22.13 1.82 -10.76
C VAL A 93 21.43 2.22 -9.46
N ASN A 94 20.61 1.33 -8.89
CA ASN A 94 19.89 1.60 -7.65
C ASN A 94 20.85 1.80 -6.47
N ILE A 95 21.89 0.94 -6.34
CA ILE A 95 22.93 1.08 -5.32
C ILE A 95 23.68 2.40 -5.49
N ALA A 96 24.10 2.73 -6.72
CA ALA A 96 24.84 3.96 -7.00
C ALA A 96 24.05 5.23 -6.66
N LYS A 97 22.72 5.17 -6.77
CA LYS A 97 21.82 6.29 -6.48
C LYS A 97 21.22 6.25 -5.07
N ALA A 98 21.50 5.23 -4.27
CA ALA A 98 20.90 5.05 -2.95
C ALA A 98 21.22 6.20 -1.97
N GLY A 99 22.32 6.91 -2.15
CA GLY A 99 22.65 8.11 -1.37
C GLY A 99 21.58 9.20 -1.41
N TYR A 100 20.74 9.23 -2.47
CA TYR A 100 19.61 10.13 -2.53
C TYR A 100 18.60 9.93 -1.38
N PHE A 101 18.49 8.71 -0.86
CA PHE A 101 17.59 8.37 0.26
C PHE A 101 18.27 8.52 1.64
N SER A 102 19.46 9.12 1.71
CA SER A 102 20.11 9.35 3.00
C SER A 102 19.34 10.36 3.85
N SER A 103 19.30 10.13 5.16
CA SER A 103 18.73 11.07 6.12
C SER A 103 19.47 12.40 6.13
N ASP A 104 20.79 12.38 5.95
CA ASP A 104 21.61 13.59 5.92
C ASP A 104 21.21 14.54 4.80
N ARG A 105 20.98 14.00 3.59
CA ARG A 105 20.43 14.79 2.48
C ARG A 105 19.05 15.37 2.82
N THR A 106 18.17 14.55 3.36
CA THR A 106 16.81 14.98 3.72
C THR A 106 16.83 16.09 4.76
N ILE A 107 17.64 15.95 5.80
CA ILE A 107 17.79 16.99 6.85
C ILE A 107 18.40 18.26 6.27
N ALA A 108 19.42 18.15 5.41
CA ALA A 108 20.01 19.31 4.75
C ALA A 108 19.00 20.07 3.87
N GLU A 109 18.14 19.34 3.14
CA GLU A 109 17.06 19.95 2.36
C GLU A 109 16.00 20.62 3.25
N TYR A 110 15.58 19.97 4.33
CA TYR A 110 14.67 20.60 5.30
C TYR A 110 15.27 21.86 5.92
N ASN A 111 16.57 21.83 6.27
CA ASN A 111 17.23 23.00 6.79
C ASN A 111 17.29 24.14 5.78
N ARG A 112 17.65 23.85 4.54
CA ARG A 112 17.72 24.84 3.47
C ARG A 112 16.35 25.42 3.11
N ASP A 113 15.32 24.59 3.02
CA ASP A 113 14.04 24.96 2.40
C ASP A 113 12.98 25.36 3.43
N ILE A 114 13.11 24.95 4.69
CA ILE A 114 12.09 25.17 5.72
C ILE A 114 12.65 25.85 6.97
N TRP A 115 13.70 25.27 7.58
CA TRP A 115 14.16 25.75 8.90
C TRP A 115 15.09 26.94 8.85
N HIS A 116 15.98 27.00 7.85
CA HIS A 116 16.97 28.08 7.65
C HIS A 116 17.89 28.29 8.88
N LEU A 117 18.32 27.22 9.55
CA LEU A 117 19.21 27.24 10.71
C LEU A 117 20.69 27.41 10.32
#